data_82ecc6c8c061064ea2fd726cb0e26f1b
#
_entry.id   82ecc6c8c061064ea2fd726cb0e26f1b
#
_cell.length_a   1.000
_cell.length_b   1.000
_cell.length_c   1.000
_cell.angle_alpha   90.00
_cell.angle_beta   90.00
_cell.angle_gamma   90.00
#
_symmetry.space_group_name_H-M   'P 1'
#
loop_
_entity.id
_entity.type
_entity.pdbx_description
1 polymer ?
#
loop_
_entity_poly.entity_id
_entity_poly.type
_entity_poly.pdbx_seq_one_letter_code
_entity_poly.pdbx_strand_id
1 'polypeptide(L)'
;MTEYLSDKEQWEQIRTWVRENGLWIVAGVALAVAGLKGWRWWQGHLEERGVKASAAYTRMIEAMEKGDRTQSFVRLGELERDYPSSPYADQAKLLAARVYVEGKELDKAAQELATVMNQSKDHELALVARMRLARVEIAESKPDAALATLNAAEPGAFAARYHEVRGDAWYAKGDRPAALKEYRSAAGSPDLGDAALLDLKIADLAADAPAASAAPASAPAAAAK
;
A
#
# COMPACT_ATOMS: atom_id res chain seq x y z
N MET A 1 -31.39 49.13 -29.56
CA MET A 1 -32.77 48.65 -29.82
C MET A 1 -32.66 47.16 -30.05
N THR A 2 -32.98 46.38 -29.07
CA THR A 2 -33.03 44.91 -29.16
C THR A 2 -34.41 44.57 -29.70
N GLU A 3 -34.48 44.17 -30.99
CA GLU A 3 -35.71 43.63 -31.58
C GLU A 3 -36.00 42.30 -30.86
N TYR A 4 -37.01 42.31 -30.03
CA TYR A 4 -37.60 41.09 -29.51
C TYR A 4 -38.39 40.43 -30.64
N LEU A 5 -37.84 39.38 -31.22
CA LEU A 5 -38.57 38.53 -32.17
C LEU A 5 -39.86 38.05 -31.51
N SER A 6 -40.97 38.08 -32.27
CA SER A 6 -42.26 37.62 -31.74
C SER A 6 -42.20 36.11 -31.47
N ASP A 7 -42.94 35.63 -30.48
CA ASP A 7 -42.96 34.19 -30.09
C ASP A 7 -43.21 33.24 -31.28
N LYS A 8 -43.93 33.70 -32.30
CA LYS A 8 -44.17 32.96 -33.54
C LYS A 8 -42.92 32.83 -34.41
N GLU A 9 -42.14 33.90 -34.54
CA GLU A 9 -40.91 33.90 -35.34
C GLU A 9 -39.81 33.04 -34.68
N GLN A 10 -39.75 33.05 -33.35
CA GLN A 10 -38.85 32.15 -32.60
C GLN A 10 -39.22 30.68 -32.81
N TRP A 11 -40.52 30.34 -32.78
CA TRP A 11 -41.00 28.99 -33.03
C TRP A 11 -40.67 28.49 -34.46
N GLU A 12 -40.84 29.34 -35.47
CA GLU A 12 -40.52 29.00 -36.86
C GLU A 12 -39.02 28.80 -37.07
N GLN A 13 -38.18 29.61 -36.45
CA GLN A 13 -36.73 29.42 -36.48
C GLN A 13 -36.29 28.12 -35.82
N ILE A 14 -36.80 27.79 -34.63
CA ILE A 14 -36.53 26.53 -33.95
C ILE A 14 -36.98 25.33 -34.79
N ARG A 15 -38.18 25.42 -35.40
CA ARG A 15 -38.71 24.35 -36.24
C ARG A 15 -37.88 24.10 -37.49
N THR A 16 -37.41 25.17 -38.13
CA THR A 16 -36.55 25.10 -39.32
C THR A 16 -35.19 24.49 -38.93
N TRP A 17 -34.59 24.98 -37.84
CA TRP A 17 -33.31 24.50 -37.35
C TRP A 17 -33.37 23.02 -36.97
N VAL A 18 -34.42 22.57 -36.27
CA VAL A 18 -34.62 21.15 -35.93
C VAL A 18 -34.82 20.29 -37.19
N ARG A 19 -35.50 20.82 -38.22
CA ARG A 19 -35.71 20.09 -39.46
C ARG A 19 -34.40 19.93 -40.25
N GLU A 20 -33.54 20.94 -40.23
CA GLU A 20 -32.24 20.91 -40.91
C GLU A 20 -31.22 20.06 -40.15
N ASN A 21 -31.26 20.09 -38.83
CA ASN A 21 -30.29 19.41 -37.98
C ASN A 21 -30.83 18.11 -37.33
N GLY A 22 -32.09 17.75 -37.61
CA GLY A 22 -32.79 16.64 -36.95
C GLY A 22 -32.04 15.30 -37.04
N LEU A 23 -31.44 15.02 -38.19
CA LEU A 23 -30.64 13.78 -38.35
C LEU A 23 -29.42 13.75 -37.40
N TRP A 24 -28.74 14.89 -37.27
CA TRP A 24 -27.57 15.01 -36.39
C TRP A 24 -27.96 14.97 -34.91
N ILE A 25 -29.10 15.53 -34.55
CA ILE A 25 -29.65 15.48 -33.18
C ILE A 25 -29.97 14.02 -32.81
N VAL A 26 -30.70 13.32 -33.71
CA VAL A 26 -31.02 11.90 -33.48
C VAL A 26 -29.76 11.03 -33.40
N ALA A 27 -28.79 11.27 -34.30
CA ALA A 27 -27.53 10.56 -34.26
C ALA A 27 -26.76 10.85 -32.94
N GLY A 28 -26.73 12.10 -32.50
CA GLY A 28 -26.09 12.47 -31.23
C GLY A 28 -26.75 11.81 -30.00
N VAL A 29 -28.07 11.79 -29.94
CA VAL A 29 -28.85 11.13 -28.90
C VAL A 29 -28.62 9.61 -28.94
N ALA A 30 -28.62 8.99 -30.12
CA ALA A 30 -28.35 7.55 -30.27
C ALA A 30 -26.94 7.17 -29.78
N LEU A 31 -25.94 7.97 -30.12
CA LEU A 31 -24.57 7.80 -29.64
C LEU A 31 -24.45 7.96 -28.13
N ALA A 32 -25.12 8.96 -27.54
CA ALA A 32 -25.15 9.16 -26.11
C ALA A 32 -25.78 7.98 -25.36
N VAL A 33 -26.90 7.46 -25.86
CA VAL A 33 -27.58 6.29 -25.29
C VAL A 33 -26.72 5.03 -25.44
N ALA A 34 -26.08 4.83 -26.59
CA ALA A 34 -25.17 3.70 -26.82
C ALA A 34 -23.95 3.78 -25.88
N GLY A 35 -23.36 4.97 -25.73
CA GLY A 35 -22.26 5.23 -24.80
C GLY A 35 -22.63 4.93 -23.34
N LEU A 36 -23.79 5.42 -22.88
CA LEU A 36 -24.29 5.15 -21.52
C LEU A 36 -24.58 3.67 -21.27
N LYS A 37 -25.18 2.97 -22.22
CA LYS A 37 -25.44 1.51 -22.12
C LYS A 37 -24.13 0.73 -22.12
N GLY A 38 -23.17 1.06 -22.99
CA GLY A 38 -21.86 0.46 -23.05
C GLY A 38 -21.08 0.66 -21.75
N TRP A 39 -21.11 1.87 -21.20
CA TRP A 39 -20.50 2.19 -19.91
C TRP A 39 -21.11 1.39 -18.75
N ARG A 40 -22.43 1.32 -18.65
CA ARG A 40 -23.12 0.52 -17.61
C ARG A 40 -22.83 -0.96 -17.73
N TRP A 41 -22.83 -1.51 -18.94
CA TRP A 41 -22.46 -2.89 -19.17
C TRP A 41 -21.01 -3.19 -18.75
N TRP A 42 -20.09 -2.28 -19.09
CA TRP A 42 -18.68 -2.36 -18.70
C TRP A 42 -18.52 -2.32 -17.17
N GLN A 43 -19.16 -1.37 -16.49
CA GLN A 43 -19.13 -1.31 -15.02
C GLN A 43 -19.70 -2.57 -14.37
N GLY A 44 -20.85 -3.06 -14.82
CA GLY A 44 -21.44 -4.30 -14.30
C GLY A 44 -20.53 -5.51 -14.45
N HIS A 45 -19.80 -5.59 -15.56
CA HIS A 45 -18.81 -6.65 -15.77
C HIS A 45 -17.61 -6.55 -14.81
N LEU A 46 -17.14 -5.34 -14.53
CA LEU A 46 -16.07 -5.12 -13.57
C LEU A 46 -16.51 -5.46 -12.13
N GLU A 47 -17.72 -5.06 -11.76
CA GLU A 47 -18.31 -5.38 -10.44
C GLU A 47 -18.47 -6.89 -10.25
N GLU A 48 -19.00 -7.61 -11.24
CA GLU A 48 -19.15 -9.05 -11.19
C GLU A 48 -17.81 -9.77 -11.02
N ARG A 49 -16.77 -9.32 -11.73
CA ARG A 49 -15.41 -9.85 -11.56
C ARG A 49 -14.88 -9.57 -10.16
N GLY A 50 -15.12 -8.37 -9.61
CA GLY A 50 -14.76 -8.02 -8.25
C GLY A 50 -15.41 -8.93 -7.20
N VAL A 51 -16.71 -9.18 -7.32
CA VAL A 51 -17.45 -10.09 -6.43
C VAL A 51 -16.90 -11.53 -6.51
N LYS A 52 -16.61 -12.03 -7.70
CA LYS A 52 -16.03 -13.37 -7.88
C LYS A 52 -14.63 -13.48 -7.28
N ALA A 53 -13.79 -12.45 -7.47
CA ALA A 53 -12.45 -12.38 -6.85
C ALA A 53 -12.52 -12.32 -5.33
N SER A 54 -13.42 -11.52 -4.76
CA SER A 54 -13.69 -11.47 -3.32
C SER A 54 -14.12 -12.84 -2.77
N ALA A 55 -15.04 -13.51 -3.44
CA ALA A 55 -15.48 -14.84 -3.03
C ALA A 55 -14.34 -15.88 -3.07
N ALA A 56 -13.47 -15.81 -4.08
CA ALA A 56 -12.29 -16.69 -4.16
C ALA A 56 -11.31 -16.42 -3.02
N TYR A 57 -11.07 -15.13 -2.69
CA TYR A 57 -10.24 -14.72 -1.57
C TYR A 57 -10.81 -15.19 -0.22
N THR A 58 -12.12 -15.05 0.00
CA THR A 58 -12.78 -15.55 1.21
C THR A 58 -12.58 -17.06 1.37
N ARG A 59 -12.73 -17.84 0.29
CA ARG A 59 -12.47 -19.28 0.33
C ARG A 59 -11.01 -19.63 0.65
N MET A 60 -10.07 -18.80 0.20
CA MET A 60 -8.66 -18.95 0.57
C MET A 60 -8.46 -18.76 2.08
N ILE A 61 -9.07 -17.70 2.66
CA ILE A 61 -9.02 -17.45 4.11
C ILE A 61 -9.64 -18.64 4.87
N GLU A 62 -10.82 -19.09 4.49
CA GLU A 62 -11.48 -20.22 5.13
C GLU A 62 -10.62 -21.51 5.10
N ALA A 63 -9.92 -21.76 3.99
CA ALA A 63 -8.99 -22.88 3.89
C ALA A 63 -7.80 -22.73 4.85
N MET A 64 -7.29 -21.51 5.00
CA MET A 64 -6.21 -21.22 5.94
C MET A 64 -6.65 -21.38 7.39
N GLU A 65 -7.82 -20.89 7.77
CA GLU A 65 -8.38 -21.03 9.11
C GLU A 65 -8.59 -22.51 9.50
N LYS A 66 -8.90 -23.36 8.52
CA LYS A 66 -8.99 -24.82 8.68
C LYS A 66 -7.63 -25.52 8.70
N GLY A 67 -6.52 -24.78 8.51
CA GLY A 67 -5.18 -25.35 8.40
C GLY A 67 -4.90 -26.08 7.09
N ASP A 68 -5.81 -25.98 6.09
CA ASP A 68 -5.62 -26.62 4.78
C ASP A 68 -4.77 -25.73 3.87
N ARG A 69 -3.46 -25.83 4.09
CA ARG A 69 -2.46 -25.11 3.31
C ARG A 69 -2.58 -25.42 1.81
N THR A 70 -2.83 -26.66 1.45
CA THR A 70 -2.90 -27.10 0.05
C THR A 70 -4.05 -26.39 -0.68
N GLN A 71 -5.26 -26.40 -0.09
CA GLN A 71 -6.40 -25.69 -0.66
C GLN A 71 -6.17 -24.18 -0.72
N SER A 72 -5.52 -23.59 0.29
CA SER A 72 -5.21 -22.17 0.29
C SER A 72 -4.37 -21.78 -0.94
N PHE A 73 -3.34 -22.55 -1.26
CA PHE A 73 -2.49 -22.29 -2.44
C PHE A 73 -3.19 -22.60 -3.77
N VAL A 74 -4.11 -23.57 -3.81
CA VAL A 74 -4.96 -23.77 -4.99
C VAL A 74 -5.83 -22.53 -5.25
N ARG A 75 -6.41 -21.94 -4.20
CA ARG A 75 -7.22 -20.70 -4.32
C ARG A 75 -6.38 -19.49 -4.68
N LEU A 76 -5.14 -19.39 -4.18
CA LEU A 76 -4.18 -18.36 -4.64
C LEU A 76 -3.97 -18.49 -6.16
N GLY A 77 -3.66 -19.68 -6.66
CA GLY A 77 -3.47 -19.90 -8.10
C GLY A 77 -4.70 -19.59 -8.95
N GLU A 78 -5.92 -19.82 -8.44
CA GLU A 78 -7.17 -19.39 -9.08
C GLU A 78 -7.26 -17.85 -9.16
N LEU A 79 -6.95 -17.13 -8.06
CA LEU A 79 -6.96 -15.68 -8.02
C LEU A 79 -5.95 -15.08 -9.01
N GLU A 80 -4.74 -15.61 -9.04
CA GLU A 80 -3.68 -15.14 -9.95
C GLU A 80 -4.02 -15.35 -11.43
N ARG A 81 -4.61 -16.49 -11.76
CA ARG A 81 -4.97 -16.83 -13.13
C ARG A 81 -6.21 -16.08 -13.62
N ASP A 82 -7.28 -16.06 -12.80
CA ASP A 82 -8.59 -15.60 -13.24
C ASP A 82 -8.82 -14.11 -12.95
N TYR A 83 -8.12 -13.56 -11.93
CA TYR A 83 -8.30 -12.19 -11.43
C TYR A 83 -6.96 -11.47 -11.16
N PRO A 84 -5.96 -11.53 -12.05
CA PRO A 84 -4.59 -11.06 -11.78
C PRO A 84 -4.49 -9.56 -11.45
N SER A 85 -5.46 -8.76 -11.91
CA SER A 85 -5.50 -7.32 -11.65
C SER A 85 -6.44 -6.92 -10.52
N SER A 86 -6.95 -7.88 -9.77
CA SER A 86 -7.83 -7.63 -8.63
C SER A 86 -7.00 -7.28 -7.39
N PRO A 87 -7.44 -6.32 -6.56
CA PRO A 87 -6.84 -6.07 -5.25
C PRO A 87 -6.80 -7.32 -4.36
N TYR A 88 -7.74 -8.24 -4.55
CA TYR A 88 -7.79 -9.51 -3.82
C TYR A 88 -6.65 -10.46 -4.19
N ALA A 89 -6.13 -10.42 -5.43
CA ALA A 89 -4.96 -11.19 -5.81
C ALA A 89 -3.71 -10.70 -5.08
N ASP A 90 -3.53 -9.39 -4.96
CA ASP A 90 -2.41 -8.80 -4.21
C ASP A 90 -2.51 -9.13 -2.72
N GLN A 91 -3.71 -9.01 -2.13
CA GLN A 91 -3.95 -9.39 -0.73
C GLN A 91 -3.69 -10.89 -0.49
N ALA A 92 -4.08 -11.75 -1.44
CA ALA A 92 -3.84 -13.19 -1.36
C ALA A 92 -2.34 -13.52 -1.38
N LYS A 93 -1.53 -12.83 -2.20
CA LYS A 93 -0.07 -12.96 -2.21
C LYS A 93 0.55 -12.51 -0.88
N LEU A 94 0.08 -11.38 -0.32
CA LEU A 94 0.54 -10.93 1.00
C LEU A 94 0.23 -11.95 2.11
N LEU A 95 -0.90 -12.63 2.01
CA LEU A 95 -1.30 -13.68 2.94
C LEU A 95 -0.47 -14.96 2.72
N ALA A 96 -0.25 -15.35 1.46
CA ALA A 96 0.63 -16.47 1.11
C ALA A 96 2.06 -16.25 1.61
N ALA A 97 2.59 -15.03 1.45
CA ALA A 97 3.90 -14.66 1.98
C ALA A 97 3.99 -14.87 3.50
N ARG A 98 2.92 -14.53 4.24
CA ARG A 98 2.85 -14.81 5.67
C ARG A 98 2.96 -16.31 5.97
N VAL A 99 2.20 -17.14 5.24
CA VAL A 99 2.24 -18.61 5.41
C VAL A 99 3.63 -19.19 5.09
N TYR A 100 4.30 -18.65 4.07
CA TYR A 100 5.66 -19.03 3.75
C TYR A 100 6.65 -18.65 4.87
N VAL A 101 6.50 -17.46 5.48
CA VAL A 101 7.33 -17.05 6.64
C VAL A 101 7.09 -17.98 7.81
N GLU A 102 5.84 -18.29 8.16
CA GLU A 102 5.49 -19.23 9.23
C GLU A 102 6.07 -20.64 8.97
N GLY A 103 6.12 -21.05 7.70
CA GLY A 103 6.73 -22.31 7.23
C GLY A 103 8.26 -22.24 7.06
N LYS A 104 8.91 -21.11 7.38
CA LYS A 104 10.37 -20.86 7.17
C LYS A 104 10.81 -20.96 5.70
N GLU A 105 9.91 -20.79 4.77
CA GLU A 105 10.16 -20.77 3.33
C GLU A 105 10.40 -19.32 2.87
N LEU A 106 11.45 -18.68 3.42
CA LEU A 106 11.68 -17.23 3.27
C LEU A 106 11.86 -16.80 1.81
N ASP A 107 12.55 -17.59 0.99
CA ASP A 107 12.73 -17.30 -0.44
C ASP A 107 11.38 -17.18 -1.18
N LYS A 108 10.41 -18.06 -0.86
CA LYS A 108 9.07 -17.98 -1.47
C LYS A 108 8.29 -16.77 -0.96
N ALA A 109 8.39 -16.49 0.34
CA ALA A 109 7.80 -15.30 0.91
C ALA A 109 8.33 -14.02 0.23
N ALA A 110 9.64 -13.93 0.01
CA ALA A 110 10.28 -12.81 -0.67
C ALA A 110 9.78 -12.67 -2.11
N GLN A 111 9.59 -13.77 -2.85
CA GLN A 111 9.07 -13.74 -4.21
C GLN A 111 7.65 -13.18 -4.29
N GLU A 112 6.73 -13.64 -3.42
CA GLU A 112 5.36 -13.12 -3.36
C GLU A 112 5.33 -11.63 -3.02
N LEU A 113 6.11 -11.22 -2.00
CA LEU A 113 6.21 -9.82 -1.58
C LEU A 113 6.82 -8.94 -2.68
N ALA A 114 7.86 -9.39 -3.36
CA ALA A 114 8.47 -8.68 -4.47
C ALA A 114 7.49 -8.53 -5.65
N THR A 115 6.66 -9.54 -5.89
CA THR A 115 5.62 -9.48 -6.93
C THR A 115 4.60 -8.38 -6.61
N VAL A 116 4.06 -8.34 -5.39
CA VAL A 116 3.12 -7.29 -4.98
C VAL A 116 3.79 -5.92 -5.00
N MET A 117 5.01 -5.80 -4.46
CA MET A 117 5.77 -4.55 -4.42
C MET A 117 5.95 -3.92 -5.81
N ASN A 118 6.20 -4.74 -6.84
CA ASN A 118 6.54 -4.27 -8.18
C ASN A 118 5.34 -4.17 -9.13
N GLN A 119 4.26 -4.92 -8.90
CA GLN A 119 3.16 -5.07 -9.85
C GLN A 119 1.80 -4.57 -9.35
N SER A 120 1.65 -4.35 -8.04
CA SER A 120 0.39 -3.83 -7.50
C SER A 120 0.08 -2.44 -8.07
N LYS A 121 -1.19 -2.26 -8.43
CA LYS A 121 -1.73 -0.93 -8.80
C LYS A 121 -2.08 -0.09 -7.58
N ASP A 122 -2.18 -0.73 -6.43
CA ASP A 122 -2.40 -0.08 -5.14
C ASP A 122 -1.03 0.28 -4.53
N HIS A 123 -0.75 1.58 -4.53
CA HIS A 123 0.52 2.10 -4.01
C HIS A 123 0.73 1.77 -2.53
N GLU A 124 -0.34 1.78 -1.74
CA GLU A 124 -0.25 1.49 -0.30
C GLU A 124 0.06 0.01 -0.07
N LEU A 125 -0.59 -0.90 -0.81
CA LEU A 125 -0.25 -2.33 -0.77
C LEU A 125 1.19 -2.58 -1.21
N ALA A 126 1.69 -1.88 -2.23
CA ALA A 126 3.08 -1.97 -2.65
C ALA A 126 4.06 -1.53 -1.55
N LEU A 127 3.74 -0.45 -0.81
CA LEU A 127 4.54 0.00 0.34
C LEU A 127 4.50 -1.03 1.49
N VAL A 128 3.34 -1.62 1.79
CA VAL A 128 3.22 -2.69 2.79
C VAL A 128 4.04 -3.92 2.39
N ALA A 129 3.96 -4.32 1.12
CA ALA A 129 4.74 -5.44 0.59
C ALA A 129 6.25 -5.18 0.72
N ARG A 130 6.70 -3.97 0.37
CA ARG A 130 8.09 -3.52 0.51
C ARG A 130 8.60 -3.63 1.94
N MET A 131 7.84 -3.13 2.89
CA MET A 131 8.18 -3.20 4.31
C MET A 131 8.26 -4.65 4.82
N ARG A 132 7.33 -5.50 4.39
CA ARG A 132 7.34 -6.94 4.75
C ARG A 132 8.50 -7.68 4.08
N LEU A 133 8.85 -7.33 2.83
CA LEU A 133 10.01 -7.88 2.14
C LEU A 133 11.30 -7.56 2.90
N ALA A 134 11.48 -6.30 3.32
CA ALA A 134 12.63 -5.93 4.13
C ALA A 134 12.74 -6.74 5.42
N ARG A 135 11.63 -7.05 6.10
CA ARG A 135 11.64 -7.94 7.28
C ARG A 135 12.05 -9.38 6.94
N VAL A 136 11.63 -9.89 5.78
CA VAL A 136 12.06 -11.21 5.29
C VAL A 136 13.55 -11.19 4.98
N GLU A 137 14.06 -10.14 4.32
CA GLU A 137 15.50 -9.99 4.03
C GLU A 137 16.34 -9.90 5.31
N ILE A 138 15.86 -9.25 6.36
CA ILE A 138 16.51 -9.28 7.69
C ILE A 138 16.54 -10.71 8.25
N ALA A 139 15.43 -11.44 8.17
CA ALA A 139 15.35 -12.82 8.63
C ALA A 139 16.26 -13.78 7.84
N GLU A 140 16.54 -13.46 6.58
CA GLU A 140 17.52 -14.15 5.73
C GLU A 140 18.97 -13.72 6.01
N SER A 141 19.20 -12.87 7.02
CA SER A 141 20.52 -12.29 7.33
C SER A 141 21.08 -11.40 6.21
N LYS A 142 20.19 -10.71 5.49
CA LYS A 142 20.51 -9.77 4.40
C LYS A 142 20.11 -8.31 4.76
N PRO A 143 20.65 -7.74 5.85
CA PRO A 143 20.19 -6.43 6.32
C PRO A 143 20.53 -5.28 5.35
N ASP A 144 21.57 -5.40 4.54
CA ASP A 144 21.89 -4.40 3.51
C ASP A 144 20.85 -4.38 2.40
N ALA A 145 20.34 -5.55 1.99
CA ALA A 145 19.25 -5.65 1.04
C ALA A 145 17.97 -5.00 1.62
N ALA A 146 17.65 -5.28 2.88
CA ALA A 146 16.51 -4.68 3.56
C ALA A 146 16.57 -3.14 3.58
N LEU A 147 17.74 -2.57 3.89
CA LEU A 147 17.94 -1.13 3.84
C LEU A 147 17.76 -0.57 2.41
N ALA A 148 18.31 -1.25 1.41
CA ALA A 148 18.14 -0.85 0.01
C ALA A 148 16.66 -0.93 -0.42
N THR A 149 15.97 -2.00 -0.06
CA THR A 149 14.54 -2.18 -0.32
C THR A 149 13.71 -1.05 0.27
N LEU A 150 13.94 -0.67 1.55
CA LEU A 150 13.20 0.40 2.23
C LEU A 150 13.51 1.80 1.67
N ASN A 151 14.73 2.04 1.22
CA ASN A 151 15.16 3.35 0.72
C ASN A 151 14.74 3.61 -0.73
N ALA A 152 14.23 2.61 -1.43
CA ALA A 152 13.85 2.72 -2.84
C ALA A 152 12.48 3.39 -3.07
N ALA A 153 11.75 3.79 -2.01
CA ALA A 153 10.48 4.50 -2.12
C ALA A 153 10.22 5.39 -0.92
N GLU A 154 9.45 6.45 -1.14
CA GLU A 154 8.95 7.31 -0.08
C GLU A 154 7.85 6.58 0.71
N PRO A 155 7.95 6.47 2.03
CA PRO A 155 7.07 5.63 2.84
C PRO A 155 5.68 6.22 3.08
N GLY A 156 5.43 7.50 2.79
CA GLY A 156 4.15 8.17 3.01
C GLY A 156 3.64 7.99 4.45
N ALA A 157 2.39 7.56 4.58
CA ALA A 157 1.76 7.30 5.88
C ALA A 157 2.42 6.15 6.67
N PHE A 158 3.26 5.34 6.06
CA PHE A 158 3.97 4.25 6.72
C PHE A 158 5.35 4.64 7.28
N ALA A 159 5.70 5.94 7.29
CA ALA A 159 7.03 6.42 7.68
C ALA A 159 7.50 5.87 9.03
N ALA A 160 6.65 5.88 10.05
CA ALA A 160 6.98 5.35 11.37
C ALA A 160 7.36 3.86 11.32
N ARG A 161 6.59 3.07 10.60
CA ARG A 161 6.85 1.62 10.45
C ARG A 161 8.10 1.34 9.61
N TYR A 162 8.39 2.18 8.62
CA TYR A 162 9.62 2.10 7.84
C TYR A 162 10.84 2.41 8.71
N HIS A 163 10.77 3.43 9.57
CA HIS A 163 11.82 3.74 10.55
C HIS A 163 12.03 2.57 11.50
N GLU A 164 10.96 1.95 12.01
CA GLU A 164 11.09 0.76 12.87
C GLU A 164 11.85 -0.37 12.15
N VAL A 165 11.47 -0.71 10.92
CA VAL A 165 12.11 -1.81 10.17
C VAL A 165 13.55 -1.45 9.75
N ARG A 166 13.83 -0.17 9.44
CA ARG A 166 15.23 0.29 9.26
C ARG A 166 16.05 0.11 10.53
N GLY A 167 15.48 0.43 11.67
CA GLY A 167 16.10 0.17 12.97
C GLY A 167 16.43 -1.31 13.16
N ASP A 168 15.50 -2.20 12.83
CA ASP A 168 15.72 -3.65 12.86
C ASP A 168 16.87 -4.08 11.93
N ALA A 169 16.95 -3.48 10.73
CA ALA A 169 18.01 -3.78 9.77
C ALA A 169 19.39 -3.28 10.26
N TRP A 170 19.47 -2.07 10.83
CA TRP A 170 20.70 -1.55 11.43
C TRP A 170 21.13 -2.36 12.65
N TYR A 171 20.16 -2.79 13.46
CA TYR A 171 20.42 -3.68 14.57
C TYR A 171 21.03 -5.01 14.12
N ALA A 172 20.45 -5.63 13.08
CA ALA A 172 20.97 -6.85 12.48
C ALA A 172 22.38 -6.71 11.89
N LYS A 173 22.76 -5.50 11.46
CA LYS A 173 24.13 -5.16 11.04
C LYS A 173 25.11 -4.95 12.21
N GLY A 174 24.60 -4.85 13.43
CA GLY A 174 25.41 -4.52 14.62
C GLY A 174 25.63 -3.01 14.81
N ASP A 175 25.05 -2.16 13.98
CA ASP A 175 25.13 -0.69 14.15
C ASP A 175 24.02 -0.22 15.11
N ARG A 176 24.27 -0.41 16.40
CA ARG A 176 23.35 -0.06 17.48
C ARG A 176 23.02 1.45 17.55
N PRO A 177 23.98 2.39 17.33
CA PRO A 177 23.67 3.82 17.28
C PRO A 177 22.72 4.20 16.14
N ALA A 178 22.93 3.64 14.94
CA ALA A 178 22.02 3.86 13.79
C ALA A 178 20.65 3.25 14.06
N ALA A 179 20.57 2.05 14.62
CA ALA A 179 19.32 1.42 15.01
C ALA A 179 18.54 2.27 16.02
N LEU A 180 19.19 2.76 17.07
CA LEU A 180 18.58 3.61 18.10
C LEU A 180 18.03 4.91 17.50
N LYS A 181 18.75 5.53 16.55
CA LYS A 181 18.30 6.73 15.84
C LYS A 181 17.02 6.46 15.08
N GLU A 182 16.96 5.38 14.33
CA GLU A 182 15.78 4.99 13.53
C GLU A 182 14.59 4.67 14.44
N TYR A 183 14.77 3.92 15.53
CA TYR A 183 13.70 3.63 16.49
C TYR A 183 13.14 4.89 17.15
N ARG A 184 13.99 5.86 17.50
CA ARG A 184 13.53 7.15 18.04
C ARG A 184 12.75 7.95 17.02
N SER A 185 13.15 7.90 15.74
CA SER A 185 12.39 8.52 14.65
C SER A 185 11.00 7.87 14.49
N ALA A 186 10.92 6.56 14.64
CA ALA A 186 9.63 5.85 14.63
C ALA A 186 8.74 6.26 15.82
N ALA A 187 9.30 6.30 17.03
CA ALA A 187 8.57 6.63 18.25
C ALA A 187 8.05 8.07 18.29
N GLY A 188 8.70 8.98 17.56
CA GLY A 188 8.26 10.38 17.43
C GLY A 188 7.01 10.57 16.56
N SER A 189 6.49 9.54 15.93
CA SER A 189 5.33 9.62 15.05
C SER A 189 4.04 9.26 15.78
N PRO A 190 2.97 10.10 15.69
CA PRO A 190 1.68 9.81 16.30
C PRO A 190 0.96 8.61 15.66
N ASP A 191 1.35 8.22 14.46
CA ASP A 191 0.67 7.18 13.65
C ASP A 191 1.14 5.75 13.97
N LEU A 192 2.07 5.59 14.91
CA LEU A 192 2.65 4.28 15.22
C LEU A 192 1.67 3.31 15.90
N GLY A 193 0.65 3.81 16.59
CA GLY A 193 -0.26 3.02 17.41
C GLY A 193 0.42 2.50 18.69
N ASP A 194 0.32 1.21 18.97
CA ASP A 194 0.99 0.60 20.14
C ASP A 194 2.51 0.58 19.94
N ALA A 195 3.19 1.40 20.73
CA ALA A 195 4.64 1.59 20.70
C ALA A 195 5.38 0.73 21.74
N ALA A 196 4.70 -0.06 22.58
CA ALA A 196 5.32 -0.75 23.72
C ALA A 196 6.54 -1.59 23.34
N LEU A 197 6.48 -2.32 22.22
CA LEU A 197 7.61 -3.11 21.73
C LEU A 197 8.77 -2.20 21.27
N LEU A 198 8.44 -1.08 20.63
CA LEU A 198 9.45 -0.11 20.17
C LEU A 198 10.16 0.55 21.36
N ASP A 199 9.40 0.90 22.41
CA ASP A 199 9.97 1.47 23.63
C ASP A 199 10.94 0.48 24.31
N LEU A 200 10.62 -0.81 24.30
CA LEU A 200 11.54 -1.86 24.79
C LEU A 200 12.80 -1.93 23.93
N LYS A 201 12.70 -1.87 22.59
CA LYS A 201 13.87 -1.85 21.70
C LYS A 201 14.76 -0.62 21.97
N ILE A 202 14.14 0.54 22.21
CA ILE A 202 14.85 1.79 22.52
C ILE A 202 15.56 1.67 23.88
N ALA A 203 14.85 1.16 24.90
CA ALA A 203 15.41 1.02 26.25
C ALA A 203 16.61 0.05 26.27
N ASP A 204 16.53 -1.08 25.58
CA ASP A 204 17.61 -2.05 25.44
C ASP A 204 18.87 -1.40 24.83
N LEU A 205 18.71 -0.68 23.73
CA LEU A 205 19.83 -0.01 23.05
C LEU A 205 20.36 1.20 23.83
N ALA A 206 19.51 1.88 24.57
CA ALA A 206 19.92 3.03 25.38
C ALA A 206 20.71 2.59 26.62
N ALA A 207 20.38 1.43 27.21
CA ALA A 207 21.11 0.86 28.35
C ALA A 207 22.56 0.47 27.99
N ASP A 208 22.78 0.00 26.76
CA ASP A 208 24.09 -0.40 26.26
C ASP A 208 24.91 0.75 25.66
N ALA A 209 24.33 1.93 25.50
CA ALA A 209 25.09 3.10 25.04
C ALA A 209 26.13 3.43 26.11
N PRO A 210 27.44 3.52 25.79
CA PRO A 210 28.44 3.96 26.77
C PRO A 210 27.99 5.31 27.30
N ALA A 211 27.88 5.43 28.63
CA ALA A 211 27.48 6.66 29.29
C ALA A 211 28.29 7.81 28.65
N ALA A 212 27.57 8.63 27.85
CA ALA A 212 28.22 9.79 27.20
C ALA A 212 28.90 10.54 28.32
N SER A 213 30.25 10.57 28.27
CA SER A 213 31.15 11.20 29.22
C SER A 213 30.48 12.45 29.78
N ALA A 214 30.07 12.40 31.02
CA ALA A 214 29.66 13.57 31.74
C ALA A 214 30.84 14.52 31.69
N ALA A 215 30.74 15.56 30.89
CA ALA A 215 31.71 16.63 30.87
C ALA A 215 31.84 17.11 32.33
N PRO A 216 33.06 17.17 32.89
CA PRO A 216 33.20 17.59 34.26
C PRO A 216 32.64 19.01 34.37
N ALA A 217 31.64 19.15 35.26
CA ALA A 217 31.11 20.45 35.60
C ALA A 217 32.28 21.37 35.96
N SER A 218 32.47 22.40 35.18
CA SER A 218 33.46 23.43 35.45
C SER A 218 33.20 24.01 36.86
N ALA A 219 34.14 23.76 37.77
CA ALA A 219 34.13 24.32 39.11
C ALA A 219 34.00 25.85 39.02
N PRO A 220 33.24 26.51 39.91
CA PRO A 220 33.16 27.96 39.93
C PRO A 220 34.52 28.50 40.38
N ALA A 221 35.12 29.36 39.57
CA ALA A 221 36.30 30.11 39.93
C ALA A 221 36.01 30.94 41.19
N ALA A 222 36.68 30.59 42.29
CA ALA A 222 36.66 31.34 43.52
C ALA A 222 37.22 32.74 43.26
N ALA A 223 36.42 33.75 43.52
CA ALA A 223 36.86 35.14 43.62
C ALA A 223 37.84 35.28 44.79
N ALA A 224 39.02 35.68 44.49
CA ALA A 224 39.95 36.19 45.52
C ALA A 224 40.29 37.67 45.21
N LYS A 225 39.87 38.51 46.12
CA LYS A 225 40.33 39.85 46.48
C LYS A 225 40.97 40.72 45.42
#